data_9657d1b8151631b7b2292ae3dc7f9584
#
_entry.id   9657d1b8151631b7b2292ae3dc7f9584
#
_cell.length_a   1.000
_cell.length_b   1.000
_cell.length_c   1.000
_cell.angle_alpha   90.00
_cell.angle_beta   90.00
_cell.angle_gamma   90.00
#
_symmetry.space_group_name_H-M   'P 1'
#
loop_
_entity.id
_entity.type
_entity.pdbx_description
1 polymer ?
#
loop_
_entity_poly.entity_id
_entity_poly.type
_entity_poly.pdbx_seq_one_letter_code
_entity_poly.pdbx_strand_id
1 'polypeptide(L)'
;MSSDAIIVLPGEVIVYILEDKRLSFSDVVHFSSTCRSLYKIVNENNKLWKTKFFQRWPHLREIYQTNNELDHRMINWKEEVKSSLSSRIKLLSHLSSMSSKHYRMQELSNSEFKEFDPLFCPKEGAHPLAYYFLVDELVSLIKHPAIVSNLTHRYYALKIVRYLKQTHLKDEWKKFLSLPPKQQTLERGATIVAQWSQPERHVSYFAISSALDNIAEQTKELLRERYPNHTIFSIPTERFNFWKNNIIGDNQWNITETRQLTDALCEVLFKRLGFYGNSEMYYSSENSFIDRVLEHRRGIPITLAIVFESVARRLGIHCEPVSFPSHFLLRWKETYGPQFKDTENFYIDVFNGGQFLTKRNCPRIGGVSRCPIEKYNVHEAATAIEVVTRMANNLEIAARQHTHINGRTARLRSALELQYMIQPNDANTILQLGRIYISQFMDLSELVKRLENMSEDLELISRGQANLILQTFHVHIFQSCQKKLECGEDVRPKRRDSRIKYAIGLIMKHKIHGYMCVITGWDAFCRAPAEWMNEMNVDGLEDGPTQPFYNIFVDDGSSHYVAQEHLELASNPGWIHHHAIGRYFYKFSGAHYIPNEEKAREYPEDEKICNELLVTYMQNGMTYSTT
;
A
#
# COMPACT_ATOMS: atom_id res chain seq x y z
N MET A 1 32.07 -19.59 -34.30
CA MET A 1 31.69 -20.98 -34.00
C MET A 1 30.55 -21.35 -34.94
N SER A 2 30.68 -22.41 -35.71
CA SER A 2 29.63 -22.86 -36.65
C SER A 2 28.39 -23.28 -35.87
N SER A 3 27.21 -23.07 -36.43
CA SER A 3 25.91 -23.45 -35.85
C SER A 3 25.84 -24.93 -35.42
N ASP A 4 26.69 -25.75 -35.95
CA ASP A 4 26.75 -27.20 -35.68
C ASP A 4 27.35 -27.55 -34.32
N ALA A 5 28.16 -26.69 -33.72
CA ALA A 5 28.86 -26.96 -32.47
C ALA A 5 27.88 -27.04 -31.25
N ILE A 6 26.75 -26.33 -31.28
CA ILE A 6 25.77 -26.34 -30.18
C ILE A 6 24.91 -27.60 -30.19
N ILE A 7 24.61 -28.15 -31.37
CA ILE A 7 23.77 -29.35 -31.53
C ILE A 7 24.49 -30.62 -31.01
N VAL A 8 25.83 -30.61 -30.96
CA VAL A 8 26.66 -31.70 -30.45
C VAL A 8 26.75 -31.75 -28.94
N LEU A 9 26.35 -30.67 -28.23
CA LEU A 9 26.38 -30.61 -26.78
C LEU A 9 25.33 -31.58 -26.17
N PRO A 10 25.67 -32.21 -25.03
CA PRO A 10 24.66 -32.98 -24.27
C PRO A 10 23.48 -32.10 -23.87
N GLY A 11 22.28 -32.69 -23.85
CA GLY A 11 21.06 -31.95 -23.53
C GLY A 11 21.10 -31.22 -22.19
N GLU A 12 21.78 -31.79 -21.19
CA GLU A 12 21.96 -31.21 -19.86
C GLU A 12 22.79 -29.92 -19.91
N VAL A 13 23.81 -29.87 -20.78
CA VAL A 13 24.65 -28.66 -20.97
C VAL A 13 23.85 -27.57 -21.65
N ILE A 14 23.03 -27.93 -22.64
CA ILE A 14 22.13 -26.99 -23.32
C ILE A 14 21.15 -26.40 -22.29
N VAL A 15 20.52 -27.24 -21.49
CA VAL A 15 19.61 -26.77 -20.41
C VAL A 15 20.31 -25.87 -19.43
N TYR A 16 21.52 -26.21 -18.98
CA TYR A 16 22.30 -25.39 -18.08
C TYR A 16 22.61 -24.00 -18.67
N ILE A 17 22.96 -23.92 -19.96
CA ILE A 17 23.14 -22.65 -20.66
C ILE A 17 21.84 -21.84 -20.69
N LEU A 18 20.72 -22.49 -20.99
CA LEU A 18 19.42 -21.83 -21.06
C LEU A 18 18.86 -21.40 -19.68
N GLU A 19 19.35 -21.98 -18.59
CA GLU A 19 19.03 -21.55 -17.22
C GLU A 19 19.66 -20.20 -16.85
N ASP A 20 20.59 -19.64 -17.66
CA ASP A 20 21.20 -18.33 -17.40
C ASP A 20 20.11 -17.24 -17.31
N LYS A 21 20.14 -16.46 -16.20
CA LYS A 21 19.14 -15.42 -15.93
C LYS A 21 19.09 -14.28 -16.95
N ARG A 22 20.14 -14.09 -17.74
CA ARG A 22 20.21 -13.09 -18.81
C ARG A 22 19.38 -13.46 -20.03
N LEU A 23 19.09 -14.75 -20.22
CA LEU A 23 18.24 -15.24 -21.31
C LEU A 23 16.77 -15.11 -20.93
N SER A 24 15.99 -14.43 -21.75
CA SER A 24 14.54 -14.28 -21.59
C SER A 24 13.76 -15.53 -22.03
N PHE A 25 12.45 -15.58 -21.74
CA PHE A 25 11.56 -16.60 -22.33
C PHE A 25 11.60 -16.60 -23.85
N SER A 26 11.67 -15.41 -24.48
CA SER A 26 11.73 -15.26 -25.92
C SER A 26 12.97 -15.90 -26.49
N ASP A 27 14.13 -15.69 -25.84
CA ASP A 27 15.40 -16.28 -26.27
C ASP A 27 15.35 -17.80 -26.22
N VAL A 28 14.79 -18.37 -25.13
CA VAL A 28 14.61 -19.82 -24.96
C VAL A 28 13.69 -20.39 -26.03
N VAL A 29 12.56 -19.69 -26.34
CA VAL A 29 11.62 -20.12 -27.38
C VAL A 29 12.25 -20.02 -28.77
N HIS A 30 12.91 -18.89 -29.10
CA HIS A 30 13.60 -18.72 -30.38
C HIS A 30 14.68 -19.78 -30.57
N PHE A 31 15.48 -20.05 -29.54
CA PHE A 31 16.49 -21.10 -29.58
C PHE A 31 15.85 -22.49 -29.83
N SER A 32 14.76 -22.80 -29.13
CA SER A 32 14.05 -24.09 -29.32
C SER A 32 13.46 -24.23 -30.72
N SER A 33 13.15 -23.14 -31.39
CA SER A 33 12.53 -23.13 -32.73
C SER A 33 13.53 -23.36 -33.86
N THR A 34 14.84 -23.41 -33.58
CA THR A 34 15.90 -23.55 -34.61
C THR A 34 16.00 -24.95 -35.20
N CYS A 35 15.75 -26.02 -34.41
CA CYS A 35 15.71 -27.37 -34.91
C CYS A 35 14.86 -28.32 -34.02
N ARG A 36 14.45 -29.48 -34.57
CA ARG A 36 13.60 -30.45 -33.89
C ARG A 36 14.23 -31.04 -32.61
N SER A 37 15.55 -31.25 -32.60
CA SER A 37 16.25 -31.77 -31.42
C SER A 37 16.21 -30.78 -30.25
N LEU A 38 16.54 -29.52 -30.49
CA LEU A 38 16.48 -28.46 -29.48
C LEU A 38 15.05 -28.20 -29.02
N TYR A 39 14.08 -28.27 -29.95
CA TYR A 39 12.67 -28.16 -29.59
C TYR A 39 12.28 -29.24 -28.57
N LYS A 40 12.68 -30.50 -28.76
CA LYS A 40 12.38 -31.61 -27.86
C LYS A 40 13.04 -31.41 -26.49
N ILE A 41 14.35 -31.06 -26.45
CA ILE A 41 15.11 -30.83 -25.22
C ILE A 41 14.46 -29.72 -24.37
N VAL A 42 14.09 -28.60 -24.97
CA VAL A 42 13.52 -27.47 -24.26
C VAL A 42 12.08 -27.73 -23.79
N ASN A 43 11.26 -28.35 -24.68
CA ASN A 43 9.83 -28.50 -24.38
C ASN A 43 9.53 -29.63 -23.38
N GLU A 44 10.34 -30.68 -23.34
CA GLU A 44 10.20 -31.79 -22.40
C GLU A 44 10.85 -31.47 -21.02
N ASN A 45 11.63 -30.41 -20.90
CA ASN A 45 12.35 -30.07 -19.67
C ASN A 45 11.55 -29.17 -18.74
N ASN A 46 10.70 -29.78 -17.92
CA ASN A 46 9.88 -29.06 -16.94
C ASN A 46 10.71 -28.29 -15.89
N LYS A 47 11.95 -28.74 -15.57
CA LYS A 47 12.85 -28.08 -14.63
C LYS A 47 13.34 -26.73 -15.19
N LEU A 48 13.71 -26.67 -16.47
CA LEU A 48 14.10 -25.45 -17.16
C LEU A 48 13.00 -24.39 -17.05
N TRP A 49 11.76 -24.76 -17.39
CA TRP A 49 10.61 -23.85 -17.34
C TRP A 49 10.32 -23.37 -15.91
N LYS A 50 10.45 -24.26 -14.90
CA LYS A 50 10.37 -23.89 -13.48
C LYS A 50 11.43 -22.86 -13.10
N THR A 51 12.67 -23.08 -13.50
CA THR A 51 13.79 -22.15 -13.21
C THR A 51 13.51 -20.79 -13.84
N LYS A 52 13.13 -20.77 -15.13
CA LYS A 52 12.79 -19.55 -15.86
C LYS A 52 11.60 -18.80 -15.25
N PHE A 53 10.56 -19.52 -14.85
CA PHE A 53 9.39 -18.96 -14.19
C PHE A 53 9.79 -18.18 -12.94
N PHE A 54 10.54 -18.81 -12.02
CA PHE A 54 10.97 -18.14 -10.78
C PHE A 54 12.13 -17.15 -10.94
N GLN A 55 12.84 -17.16 -12.06
CA GLN A 55 13.76 -16.08 -12.41
C GLN A 55 13.00 -14.80 -12.79
N ARG A 56 11.87 -14.94 -13.49
CA ARG A 56 11.04 -13.80 -13.89
C ARG A 56 10.14 -13.31 -12.76
N TRP A 57 9.59 -14.22 -11.95
CA TRP A 57 8.67 -13.95 -10.85
C TRP A 57 9.17 -14.57 -9.52
N PRO A 58 10.24 -14.02 -8.93
CA PRO A 58 10.87 -14.62 -7.74
C PRO A 58 9.95 -14.62 -6.51
N HIS A 59 9.08 -13.62 -6.37
CA HIS A 59 8.14 -13.51 -5.26
C HIS A 59 7.05 -14.58 -5.26
N LEU A 60 6.78 -15.21 -6.40
CA LEU A 60 5.81 -16.31 -6.50
C LEU A 60 6.33 -17.63 -5.95
N ARG A 61 7.65 -17.78 -5.77
CA ARG A 61 8.25 -19.04 -5.28
C ARG A 61 7.65 -19.47 -3.95
N GLU A 62 7.52 -18.53 -3.02
CA GLU A 62 6.92 -18.76 -1.70
C GLU A 62 5.46 -19.20 -1.82
N ILE A 63 4.69 -18.50 -2.66
CA ILE A 63 3.26 -18.78 -2.87
C ILE A 63 3.05 -20.20 -3.42
N TYR A 64 3.86 -20.60 -4.41
CA TYR A 64 3.81 -21.95 -4.96
C TYR A 64 4.26 -23.04 -3.96
N GLN A 65 5.12 -22.71 -2.99
CA GLN A 65 5.57 -23.66 -1.96
C GLN A 65 4.56 -23.85 -0.82
N THR A 66 3.81 -22.80 -0.48
CA THR A 66 2.90 -22.79 0.67
C THR A 66 1.46 -23.13 0.31
N ASN A 67 1.10 -23.09 -0.96
CA ASN A 67 -0.28 -23.37 -1.39
C ASN A 67 -0.55 -24.87 -1.49
N ASN A 68 -1.31 -25.39 -0.51
CA ASN A 68 -1.70 -26.80 -0.43
C ASN A 68 -2.75 -27.22 -1.49
N GLU A 69 -3.38 -26.26 -2.17
CA GLU A 69 -4.38 -26.55 -3.22
C GLU A 69 -3.74 -26.99 -4.55
N LEU A 70 -2.42 -26.78 -4.67
CA LEU A 70 -1.65 -27.18 -5.85
C LEU A 70 -0.96 -28.53 -5.62
N ASP A 71 -1.25 -29.50 -6.46
CA ASP A 71 -0.43 -30.72 -6.53
C ASP A 71 0.92 -30.40 -7.18
N HIS A 72 1.91 -30.09 -6.36
CA HIS A 72 3.25 -29.69 -6.79
C HIS A 72 3.97 -30.74 -7.66
N ARG A 73 3.51 -32.00 -7.66
CA ARG A 73 4.09 -33.07 -8.45
C ARG A 73 3.67 -33.04 -9.92
N MET A 74 2.54 -32.38 -10.22
CA MET A 74 1.89 -32.40 -11.52
C MET A 74 1.95 -31.07 -12.29
N ILE A 75 2.61 -30.03 -11.78
CA ILE A 75 2.64 -28.71 -12.44
C ILE A 75 3.45 -28.80 -13.75
N ASN A 76 2.79 -28.50 -14.87
CA ASN A 76 3.45 -28.25 -16.15
C ASN A 76 3.92 -26.80 -16.24
N TRP A 77 5.18 -26.55 -15.90
CA TRP A 77 5.74 -25.20 -15.82
C TRP A 77 5.77 -24.46 -17.15
N LYS A 78 5.79 -25.16 -18.27
CA LYS A 78 5.67 -24.52 -19.59
C LYS A 78 4.29 -23.92 -19.81
N GLU A 79 3.24 -24.67 -19.47
CA GLU A 79 1.87 -24.15 -19.57
C GLU A 79 1.62 -23.05 -18.54
N GLU A 80 2.25 -23.13 -17.37
CA GLU A 80 2.22 -22.09 -16.36
C GLU A 80 2.81 -20.77 -16.88
N VAL A 81 3.97 -20.82 -17.54
CA VAL A 81 4.58 -19.66 -18.21
C VAL A 81 3.65 -19.09 -19.29
N LYS A 82 3.05 -19.93 -20.13
CA LYS A 82 2.13 -19.47 -21.19
C LYS A 82 0.89 -18.79 -20.61
N SER A 83 0.27 -19.39 -19.58
CA SER A 83 -0.90 -18.84 -18.90
C SER A 83 -0.57 -17.49 -18.28
N SER A 84 0.57 -17.37 -17.59
CA SER A 84 1.04 -16.14 -16.96
C SER A 84 1.32 -15.05 -18.00
N LEU A 85 1.98 -15.37 -19.11
CA LEU A 85 2.21 -14.41 -20.19
C LEU A 85 0.91 -13.96 -20.86
N SER A 86 -0.05 -14.87 -21.07
CA SER A 86 -1.39 -14.51 -21.58
C SER A 86 -2.12 -13.56 -20.63
N SER A 87 -2.09 -13.84 -19.33
CA SER A 87 -2.69 -12.97 -18.31
C SER A 87 -2.02 -11.61 -18.30
N ARG A 88 -0.69 -11.54 -18.45
CA ARG A 88 0.05 -10.29 -18.56
C ARG A 88 -0.38 -9.46 -19.77
N ILE A 89 -0.54 -10.10 -20.95
CA ILE A 89 -0.98 -9.40 -22.17
C ILE A 89 -2.38 -8.81 -21.96
N LYS A 90 -3.31 -9.59 -21.39
CA LYS A 90 -4.66 -9.10 -21.06
C LYS A 90 -4.62 -7.94 -20.08
N LEU A 91 -3.83 -8.05 -18.99
CA LEU A 91 -3.65 -6.97 -18.03
C LEU A 91 -3.15 -5.68 -18.69
N LEU A 92 -2.13 -5.77 -19.54
CA LEU A 92 -1.58 -4.60 -20.23
C LEU A 92 -2.57 -3.99 -21.23
N SER A 93 -3.38 -4.81 -21.90
CA SER A 93 -4.45 -4.34 -22.77
C SER A 93 -5.52 -3.54 -22.00
N HIS A 94 -6.00 -4.07 -20.87
CA HIS A 94 -6.94 -3.35 -20.01
C HIS A 94 -6.32 -2.08 -19.43
N LEU A 95 -5.05 -2.16 -18.97
CA LEU A 95 -4.32 -1.00 -18.44
C LEU A 95 -4.20 0.12 -19.48
N SER A 96 -3.92 -0.22 -20.75
CA SER A 96 -3.83 0.75 -21.84
C SER A 96 -5.16 1.43 -22.14
N SER A 97 -6.30 0.74 -21.95
CA SER A 97 -7.63 1.31 -22.17
C SER A 97 -8.13 2.19 -21.02
N MET A 98 -7.46 2.17 -19.85
CA MET A 98 -7.90 2.93 -18.66
C MET A 98 -7.92 4.43 -18.90
N SER A 99 -6.94 4.97 -19.62
CA SER A 99 -6.86 6.42 -19.89
C SER A 99 -8.05 6.90 -20.70
N SER A 100 -8.37 6.23 -21.80
CA SER A 100 -9.51 6.62 -22.67
C SER A 100 -10.85 6.55 -21.95
N LYS A 101 -11.03 5.57 -21.05
CA LYS A 101 -12.28 5.41 -20.30
C LYS A 101 -12.42 6.40 -19.13
N HIS A 102 -11.30 6.72 -18.44
CA HIS A 102 -11.33 7.37 -17.14
C HIS A 102 -10.52 8.68 -17.06
N TYR A 103 -10.08 9.20 -18.20
CA TYR A 103 -9.24 10.40 -18.28
C TYR A 103 -9.80 11.59 -17.48
N ARG A 104 -11.14 11.82 -17.52
CA ARG A 104 -11.79 12.93 -16.83
C ARG A 104 -12.01 12.69 -15.33
N MET A 105 -11.92 11.43 -14.87
CA MET A 105 -12.17 11.08 -13.48
C MET A 105 -10.89 11.27 -12.63
N GLN A 106 -11.01 12.03 -11.54
CA GLN A 106 -9.89 12.22 -10.62
C GLN A 106 -9.63 10.95 -9.81
N GLU A 107 -10.68 10.33 -9.29
CA GLU A 107 -10.63 9.07 -8.58
C GLU A 107 -11.59 8.06 -9.20
N LEU A 108 -11.28 6.78 -9.00
CA LEU A 108 -12.04 5.66 -9.52
C LEU A 108 -12.66 4.88 -8.37
N SER A 109 -13.92 4.51 -8.53
CA SER A 109 -14.64 3.65 -7.60
C SER A 109 -14.41 2.17 -7.94
N ASN A 110 -14.78 1.28 -7.04
CA ASN A 110 -14.64 -0.16 -7.27
C ASN A 110 -15.42 -0.65 -8.51
N SER A 111 -16.51 0.03 -8.87
CA SER A 111 -17.31 -0.28 -10.06
C SER A 111 -16.52 -0.18 -11.37
N GLU A 112 -15.57 0.77 -11.47
CA GLU A 112 -14.75 1.00 -12.66
C GLU A 112 -13.67 -0.07 -12.85
N PHE A 113 -13.39 -0.88 -11.82
CA PHE A 113 -12.40 -1.96 -11.87
C PHE A 113 -12.98 -3.36 -12.09
N LYS A 114 -14.29 -3.53 -12.11
CA LYS A 114 -14.94 -4.86 -12.25
C LYS A 114 -14.53 -5.59 -13.53
N GLU A 115 -14.13 -4.87 -14.58
CA GLU A 115 -13.62 -5.49 -15.80
C GLU A 115 -12.33 -6.31 -15.59
N PHE A 116 -11.64 -6.10 -14.46
CA PHE A 116 -10.45 -6.89 -14.09
C PHE A 116 -10.79 -8.18 -13.34
N ASP A 117 -12.00 -8.31 -12.78
CA ASP A 117 -12.39 -9.47 -11.96
C ASP A 117 -12.15 -10.81 -12.68
N PRO A 118 -12.50 -10.99 -13.97
CA PRO A 118 -12.24 -12.23 -14.71
C PRO A 118 -10.75 -12.56 -14.85
N LEU A 119 -9.84 -11.62 -14.64
CA LEU A 119 -8.40 -11.85 -14.73
C LEU A 119 -7.81 -12.47 -13.46
N PHE A 120 -8.44 -12.25 -12.30
CA PHE A 120 -7.87 -12.66 -11.01
C PHE A 120 -8.83 -13.45 -10.11
N CYS A 121 -10.13 -13.46 -10.41
CA CYS A 121 -11.11 -14.20 -9.63
C CYS A 121 -11.24 -15.65 -10.13
N PRO A 122 -10.87 -16.67 -9.34
CA PRO A 122 -11.00 -18.07 -9.76
C PRO A 122 -12.44 -18.48 -10.06
N LYS A 123 -13.43 -17.86 -9.41
CA LYS A 123 -14.86 -18.10 -9.66
C LYS A 123 -15.29 -17.69 -11.07
N GLU A 124 -14.55 -16.78 -11.71
CA GLU A 124 -14.78 -16.31 -13.07
C GLU A 124 -13.83 -16.95 -14.09
N GLY A 125 -13.12 -18.01 -13.69
CA GLY A 125 -12.27 -18.82 -14.56
C GLY A 125 -10.79 -18.39 -14.58
N ALA A 126 -10.37 -17.47 -13.70
CA ALA A 126 -8.96 -17.15 -13.56
C ALA A 126 -8.18 -18.32 -12.90
N HIS A 127 -6.88 -18.37 -13.18
CA HIS A 127 -5.98 -19.32 -12.49
C HIS A 127 -6.01 -19.06 -10.97
N PRO A 128 -5.97 -20.09 -10.10
CA PRO A 128 -6.03 -19.91 -8.64
C PRO A 128 -4.99 -18.93 -8.07
N LEU A 129 -3.83 -18.84 -8.69
CA LEU A 129 -2.75 -17.94 -8.29
C LEU A 129 -2.67 -16.64 -9.12
N ALA A 130 -3.65 -16.37 -10.01
CA ALA A 130 -3.65 -15.20 -10.88
C ALA A 130 -3.52 -13.89 -10.11
N TYR A 131 -4.15 -13.77 -8.94
CA TYR A 131 -4.03 -12.59 -8.07
C TYR A 131 -2.56 -12.24 -7.78
N TYR A 132 -1.79 -13.21 -7.30
CA TYR A 132 -0.40 -12.98 -6.92
C TYR A 132 0.48 -12.59 -8.11
N PHE A 133 0.24 -13.24 -9.25
CA PHE A 133 0.92 -12.95 -10.50
C PHE A 133 0.61 -11.52 -10.99
N LEU A 134 -0.66 -11.11 -11.03
CA LEU A 134 -1.06 -9.78 -11.49
C LEU A 134 -0.55 -8.68 -10.55
N VAL A 135 -0.57 -8.91 -9.24
CA VAL A 135 0.01 -7.99 -8.26
C VAL A 135 1.51 -7.82 -8.47
N ASP A 136 2.26 -8.93 -8.73
CA ASP A 136 3.70 -8.86 -9.00
C ASP A 136 4.00 -8.04 -10.26
N GLU A 137 3.27 -8.26 -11.35
CA GLU A 137 3.42 -7.49 -12.59
C GLU A 137 3.11 -5.99 -12.39
N LEU A 138 2.02 -5.64 -11.69
CA LEU A 138 1.66 -4.26 -11.42
C LEU A 138 2.68 -3.57 -10.49
N VAL A 139 3.11 -4.24 -9.44
CA VAL A 139 4.13 -3.71 -8.52
C VAL A 139 5.47 -3.53 -9.25
N SER A 140 5.83 -4.45 -10.15
CA SER A 140 7.01 -4.31 -11.01
C SER A 140 6.92 -3.05 -11.88
N LEU A 141 5.78 -2.81 -12.55
CA LEU A 141 5.55 -1.59 -13.33
C LEU A 141 5.69 -0.31 -12.49
N ILE A 142 5.15 -0.32 -11.27
CA ILE A 142 5.22 0.82 -10.36
C ILE A 142 6.66 1.07 -9.85
N LYS A 143 7.46 0.03 -9.66
CA LYS A 143 8.84 0.13 -9.16
C LYS A 143 9.86 0.53 -10.23
N HIS A 144 9.55 0.36 -11.51
CA HIS A 144 10.44 0.84 -12.57
C HIS A 144 10.70 2.35 -12.44
N PRO A 145 11.91 2.85 -12.73
CA PRO A 145 12.20 4.27 -12.65
C PRO A 145 11.18 5.09 -13.47
N ALA A 146 10.60 6.11 -12.85
CA ALA A 146 9.53 6.88 -13.46
C ALA A 146 9.97 7.59 -14.75
N ILE A 147 11.22 8.04 -14.81
CA ILE A 147 11.80 8.76 -15.97
C ILE A 147 11.77 7.92 -17.27
N VAL A 148 11.94 6.59 -17.17
CA VAL A 148 11.96 5.69 -18.33
C VAL A 148 10.65 4.94 -18.53
N SER A 149 9.69 5.10 -17.64
CA SER A 149 8.42 4.38 -17.64
C SER A 149 7.32 5.16 -18.35
N ASN A 150 6.29 4.44 -18.82
CA ASN A 150 5.02 5.05 -19.19
C ASN A 150 4.29 5.51 -17.92
N LEU A 151 4.22 6.83 -17.69
CA LEU A 151 3.65 7.42 -16.49
C LEU A 151 2.14 7.18 -16.37
N THR A 152 1.43 7.14 -17.51
CA THR A 152 -0.01 6.84 -17.55
C THR A 152 -0.28 5.40 -17.10
N HIS A 153 0.48 4.44 -17.62
CA HIS A 153 0.38 3.05 -17.16
C HIS A 153 0.70 2.93 -15.67
N ARG A 154 1.73 3.62 -15.19
CA ARG A 154 2.13 3.63 -13.79
C ARG A 154 1.03 4.21 -12.87
N TYR A 155 0.38 5.29 -13.29
CA TYR A 155 -0.72 5.92 -12.57
C TYR A 155 -1.92 4.98 -12.39
N TYR A 156 -2.36 4.34 -13.48
CA TYR A 156 -3.47 3.39 -13.41
C TYR A 156 -3.08 2.07 -12.76
N ALA A 157 -1.84 1.59 -12.95
CA ALA A 157 -1.35 0.39 -12.27
C ALA A 157 -1.43 0.52 -10.75
N LEU A 158 -1.12 1.69 -10.18
CA LEU A 158 -1.26 1.94 -8.74
C LEU A 158 -2.72 1.84 -8.27
N LYS A 159 -3.67 2.35 -9.06
CA LYS A 159 -5.10 2.26 -8.74
C LYS A 159 -5.61 0.82 -8.85
N ILE A 160 -5.20 0.09 -9.89
CA ILE A 160 -5.60 -1.32 -10.09
C ILE A 160 -5.01 -2.22 -8.99
N VAL A 161 -3.72 -2.08 -8.67
CA VAL A 161 -3.10 -2.93 -7.63
C VAL A 161 -3.73 -2.69 -6.26
N ARG A 162 -4.14 -1.44 -5.97
CA ARG A 162 -4.89 -1.13 -4.76
C ARG A 162 -6.24 -1.86 -4.75
N TYR A 163 -7.01 -1.79 -5.82
CA TYR A 163 -8.28 -2.50 -5.95
C TYR A 163 -8.12 -4.01 -5.76
N LEU A 164 -7.17 -4.64 -6.48
CA LEU A 164 -6.91 -6.07 -6.38
C LEU A 164 -6.55 -6.50 -4.95
N LYS A 165 -5.63 -5.76 -4.31
CA LYS A 165 -5.23 -6.05 -2.93
C LYS A 165 -6.36 -5.87 -1.94
N GLN A 166 -7.12 -4.78 -2.04
CA GLN A 166 -8.25 -4.54 -1.15
C GLN A 166 -9.33 -5.62 -1.30
N THR A 167 -9.63 -6.06 -2.53
CA THR A 167 -10.59 -7.13 -2.80
C THR A 167 -10.12 -8.45 -2.17
N HIS A 168 -8.86 -8.83 -2.40
CA HIS A 168 -8.26 -10.03 -1.81
C HIS A 168 -8.22 -9.97 -0.27
N LEU A 169 -7.81 -8.85 0.29
CA LEU A 169 -7.68 -8.68 1.75
C LEU A 169 -9.02 -8.66 2.48
N LYS A 170 -10.11 -8.22 1.82
CA LYS A 170 -11.47 -8.39 2.36
C LYS A 170 -11.82 -9.87 2.57
N ASP A 171 -11.42 -10.75 1.66
CA ASP A 171 -11.65 -12.19 1.79
C ASP A 171 -10.70 -12.84 2.81
N GLU A 172 -9.42 -12.42 2.84
CA GLU A 172 -8.47 -12.85 3.88
C GLU A 172 -8.91 -12.42 5.29
N TRP A 173 -9.49 -11.22 5.43
CA TRP A 173 -10.07 -10.76 6.69
C TRP A 173 -11.25 -11.62 7.13
N LYS A 174 -12.17 -11.99 6.21
CA LYS A 174 -13.26 -12.92 6.51
C LYS A 174 -12.74 -14.29 6.95
N LYS A 175 -11.72 -14.82 6.27
CA LYS A 175 -11.05 -16.07 6.68
C LYS A 175 -10.45 -15.94 8.08
N PHE A 176 -9.76 -14.81 8.36
CA PHE A 176 -9.19 -14.55 9.69
C PHE A 176 -10.26 -14.53 10.78
N LEU A 177 -11.41 -13.88 10.53
CA LEU A 177 -12.54 -13.86 11.47
C LEU A 177 -13.16 -15.24 11.69
N SER A 178 -13.12 -16.12 10.70
CA SER A 178 -13.67 -17.49 10.80
C SER A 178 -12.77 -18.46 11.58
N LEU A 179 -11.50 -18.07 11.83
CA LEU A 179 -10.59 -18.88 12.63
C LEU A 179 -11.05 -18.94 14.11
N PRO A 180 -10.78 -20.05 14.80
CA PRO A 180 -10.96 -20.10 16.25
C PRO A 180 -10.19 -18.94 16.93
N PRO A 181 -10.71 -18.31 18.00
CA PRO A 181 -10.06 -17.17 18.67
C PRO A 181 -8.59 -17.41 19.02
N LYS A 182 -8.23 -18.64 19.38
CA LYS A 182 -6.83 -19.02 19.67
C LYS A 182 -5.90 -18.96 18.45
N GLN A 183 -6.42 -18.98 17.22
CA GLN A 183 -5.65 -18.90 15.99
C GLN A 183 -5.64 -17.50 15.37
N GLN A 184 -6.42 -16.57 15.92
CA GLN A 184 -6.43 -15.17 15.52
C GLN A 184 -5.22 -14.44 16.12
N THR A 185 -4.02 -14.75 15.63
CA THR A 185 -2.77 -14.18 16.13
C THR A 185 -2.60 -12.72 15.73
N LEU A 186 -1.99 -11.92 16.60
CA LEU A 186 -1.78 -10.48 16.38
C LEU A 186 -0.96 -10.20 15.12
N GLU A 187 0.08 -10.99 14.86
CA GLU A 187 0.95 -10.85 13.67
C GLU A 187 0.20 -11.02 12.35
N ARG A 188 -0.82 -11.92 12.30
CA ARG A 188 -1.67 -12.08 11.11
C ARG A 188 -2.52 -10.84 10.87
N GLY A 189 -3.18 -10.35 11.92
CA GLY A 189 -3.96 -9.12 11.83
C GLY A 189 -3.11 -7.91 11.41
N ALA A 190 -1.94 -7.73 12.03
CA ALA A 190 -1.00 -6.66 11.69
C ALA A 190 -0.46 -6.77 10.25
N THR A 191 -0.29 -8.00 9.74
CA THR A 191 0.11 -8.21 8.34
C THR A 191 -0.97 -7.74 7.37
N ILE A 192 -2.25 -8.01 7.64
CA ILE A 192 -3.37 -7.53 6.82
C ILE A 192 -3.37 -5.99 6.77
N VAL A 193 -3.17 -5.33 7.92
CA VAL A 193 -3.06 -3.86 7.99
C VAL A 193 -1.90 -3.34 7.15
N ALA A 194 -0.73 -3.98 7.24
CA ALA A 194 0.46 -3.59 6.49
C ALA A 194 0.29 -3.79 4.98
N GLN A 195 -0.34 -4.91 4.56
CA GLN A 195 -0.65 -5.20 3.15
C GLN A 195 -1.67 -4.21 2.56
N TRP A 196 -2.70 -3.84 3.34
CA TRP A 196 -3.72 -2.88 2.93
C TRP A 196 -3.14 -1.49 2.68
N SER A 197 -2.26 -1.06 3.57
CA SER A 197 -1.74 0.30 3.58
C SER A 197 -0.56 0.54 2.63
N GLN A 198 0.06 -0.53 2.10
CA GLN A 198 1.24 -0.49 1.23
C GLN A 198 0.96 -1.20 -0.11
N PRO A 199 0.04 -0.70 -0.97
CA PRO A 199 -0.33 -1.39 -2.21
C PRO A 199 0.85 -1.56 -3.18
N GLU A 200 1.82 -0.65 -3.18
CA GLU A 200 3.01 -0.66 -4.05
C GLU A 200 4.13 -1.61 -3.58
N ARG A 201 3.94 -2.29 -2.43
CA ARG A 201 4.95 -3.18 -1.86
C ARG A 201 4.47 -4.63 -1.77
N HIS A 202 5.42 -5.56 -1.87
CA HIS A 202 5.20 -6.95 -1.48
C HIS A 202 5.40 -7.09 0.03
N VAL A 203 4.31 -7.23 0.76
CA VAL A 203 4.32 -7.54 2.20
C VAL A 203 3.94 -9.00 2.36
N SER A 204 4.88 -9.84 2.77
CA SER A 204 4.70 -11.28 2.92
C SER A 204 4.54 -11.66 4.40
N TYR A 205 3.46 -12.39 4.72
CA TYR A 205 3.28 -12.96 6.06
C TYR A 205 4.42 -13.95 6.40
N PHE A 206 4.88 -14.73 5.41
CA PHE A 206 5.97 -15.66 5.62
C PHE A 206 7.28 -14.94 5.99
N ALA A 207 7.62 -13.86 5.29
CA ALA A 207 8.81 -13.06 5.61
C ALA A 207 8.72 -12.44 7.03
N ILE A 208 7.54 -11.91 7.40
CA ILE A 208 7.28 -11.39 8.75
C ILE A 208 7.44 -12.51 9.79
N SER A 209 6.79 -13.65 9.57
CA SER A 209 6.85 -14.80 10.47
C SER A 209 8.27 -15.33 10.61
N SER A 210 9.04 -15.42 9.51
CA SER A 210 10.45 -15.85 9.54
C SER A 210 11.35 -14.87 10.29
N ALA A 211 11.10 -13.57 10.18
CA ALA A 211 11.82 -12.55 10.95
C ALA A 211 11.56 -12.71 12.47
N LEU A 212 10.31 -12.95 12.84
CA LEU A 212 9.93 -13.23 14.23
C LEU A 212 10.53 -14.55 14.76
N ASP A 213 10.56 -15.60 13.92
CA ASP A 213 11.22 -16.87 14.24
C ASP A 213 12.72 -16.65 14.47
N ASN A 214 13.39 -15.84 13.66
CA ASN A 214 14.82 -15.52 13.83
C ASN A 214 15.08 -14.80 15.16
N ILE A 215 14.22 -13.87 15.59
CA ILE A 215 14.35 -13.21 16.89
C ILE A 215 14.18 -14.23 18.02
N ALA A 216 13.24 -15.16 17.91
CA ALA A 216 13.05 -16.22 18.89
C ALA A 216 14.28 -17.14 18.98
N GLU A 217 14.90 -17.50 17.85
CA GLU A 217 16.14 -18.30 17.84
C GLU A 217 17.31 -17.55 18.50
N GLN A 218 17.53 -16.27 18.20
CA GLN A 218 18.56 -15.46 18.86
C GLN A 218 18.32 -15.37 20.39
N THR A 219 17.06 -15.34 20.81
CA THR A 219 16.71 -15.37 22.25
C THR A 219 17.07 -16.72 22.86
N LYS A 220 16.82 -17.83 22.18
CA LYS A 220 17.23 -19.17 22.65
C LYS A 220 18.75 -19.34 22.66
N GLU A 221 19.48 -18.76 21.71
CA GLU A 221 20.94 -18.77 21.72
C GLU A 221 21.49 -18.04 22.96
N LEU A 222 21.01 -16.83 23.25
CA LEU A 222 21.40 -16.08 24.45
C LEU A 222 21.04 -16.84 25.73
N LEU A 223 19.86 -17.46 25.77
CA LEU A 223 19.43 -18.26 26.92
C LEU A 223 20.35 -19.47 27.13
N ARG A 224 20.79 -20.14 26.04
CA ARG A 224 21.71 -21.28 26.10
C ARG A 224 23.08 -20.89 26.66
N GLU A 225 23.57 -19.72 26.33
CA GLU A 225 24.81 -19.19 26.86
C GLU A 225 24.75 -18.96 28.37
N ARG A 226 23.58 -18.49 28.89
CA ARG A 226 23.42 -18.12 30.30
C ARG A 226 22.86 -19.25 31.19
N TYR A 227 21.93 -19.99 30.61
CA TYR A 227 21.15 -21.02 31.32
C TYR A 227 21.07 -22.31 30.49
N PRO A 228 22.18 -23.05 30.31
CA PRO A 228 22.23 -24.21 29.40
C PRO A 228 21.29 -25.35 29.82
N ASN A 229 20.86 -25.39 31.08
CA ASN A 229 19.97 -26.41 31.63
C ASN A 229 18.47 -26.01 31.58
N HIS A 230 18.13 -24.90 30.94
CA HIS A 230 16.73 -24.46 30.80
C HIS A 230 15.92 -25.49 30.01
N THR A 231 14.71 -25.80 30.49
CA THR A 231 13.86 -26.88 29.94
C THR A 231 13.42 -26.65 28.49
N ILE A 232 13.48 -25.42 27.97
CA ILE A 232 13.16 -25.07 26.57
C ILE A 232 13.97 -25.92 25.56
N PHE A 233 15.19 -26.33 25.92
CA PHE A 233 16.06 -27.08 25.00
C PHE A 233 15.68 -28.56 24.87
N SER A 234 14.80 -29.06 25.71
CA SER A 234 14.25 -30.42 25.63
C SER A 234 12.91 -30.51 24.92
N ILE A 235 12.34 -29.37 24.47
CA ILE A 235 11.03 -29.32 23.85
C ILE A 235 11.11 -29.72 22.36
N PRO A 236 10.19 -30.57 21.85
CA PRO A 236 10.14 -30.96 20.45
C PRO A 236 9.66 -29.81 19.55
N THR A 237 10.10 -29.82 18.31
CA THR A 237 9.80 -28.77 17.29
C THR A 237 8.30 -28.57 17.07
N GLU A 238 7.51 -29.65 17.16
CA GLU A 238 6.05 -29.61 16.98
C GLU A 238 5.38 -28.70 18.01
N ARG A 239 5.93 -28.62 19.23
CA ARG A 239 5.40 -27.76 20.29
C ARG A 239 5.63 -26.27 19.97
N PHE A 240 6.81 -25.92 19.46
CA PHE A 240 7.10 -24.57 19.00
C PHE A 240 6.20 -24.18 17.82
N ASN A 241 5.96 -25.09 16.86
CA ASN A 241 5.02 -24.88 15.76
C ASN A 241 3.59 -24.66 16.25
N PHE A 242 3.18 -25.37 17.30
CA PHE A 242 1.88 -25.15 17.93
C PHE A 242 1.80 -23.74 18.54
N TRP A 243 2.76 -23.33 19.34
CA TRP A 243 2.78 -21.98 19.96
C TRP A 243 2.88 -20.87 18.93
N LYS A 244 3.62 -21.06 17.86
CA LYS A 244 3.70 -20.13 16.74
C LYS A 244 2.32 -19.80 16.15
N ASN A 245 1.45 -20.80 16.05
CA ASN A 245 0.17 -20.67 15.35
C ASN A 245 -1.05 -20.54 16.28
N ASN A 246 -0.86 -20.63 17.60
CA ASN A 246 -1.96 -20.58 18.55
C ASN A 246 -1.62 -19.69 19.75
N ILE A 247 -2.59 -18.86 20.15
CA ILE A 247 -2.52 -18.11 21.40
C ILE A 247 -2.54 -19.11 22.55
N ILE A 248 -1.55 -19.02 23.42
CA ILE A 248 -1.42 -19.85 24.63
C ILE A 248 -2.10 -19.14 25.80
N GLY A 249 -2.70 -19.91 26.73
CA GLY A 249 -3.44 -19.35 27.87
C GLY A 249 -2.62 -19.22 29.16
N ASP A 250 -1.39 -19.74 29.16
CA ASP A 250 -0.49 -19.70 30.32
C ASP A 250 0.97 -19.82 29.88
N ASN A 251 1.91 -19.43 30.77
CA ASN A 251 3.33 -19.67 30.57
C ASN A 251 3.61 -21.18 30.57
N GLN A 252 4.50 -21.63 29.73
CA GLN A 252 4.81 -23.04 29.54
C GLN A 252 5.98 -23.50 30.44
N TRP A 253 6.54 -22.60 31.24
CA TRP A 253 7.71 -22.78 32.09
C TRP A 253 7.37 -22.44 33.53
N ASN A 254 8.21 -22.88 34.48
CA ASN A 254 8.11 -22.42 35.84
C ASN A 254 8.46 -20.92 35.96
N ILE A 255 8.15 -20.31 37.10
CA ILE A 255 8.32 -18.86 37.33
C ILE A 255 9.76 -18.40 37.05
N THR A 256 10.76 -19.13 37.54
CA THR A 256 12.18 -18.76 37.35
C THR A 256 12.58 -18.84 35.89
N GLU A 257 12.25 -19.91 35.20
CA GLU A 257 12.54 -20.12 33.79
C GLU A 257 11.81 -19.11 32.91
N THR A 258 10.54 -18.78 33.21
CA THR A 258 9.77 -17.76 32.50
C THR A 258 10.45 -16.40 32.62
N ARG A 259 10.93 -16.01 33.81
CA ARG A 259 11.66 -14.75 34.01
C ARG A 259 12.97 -14.74 33.25
N GLN A 260 13.78 -15.80 33.32
CA GLN A 260 15.04 -15.91 32.56
C GLN A 260 14.82 -15.72 31.07
N LEU A 261 13.77 -16.33 30.53
CA LEU A 261 13.43 -16.26 29.11
C LEU A 261 12.89 -14.88 28.71
N THR A 262 12.08 -14.25 29.58
CA THR A 262 11.54 -12.90 29.32
C THR A 262 12.66 -11.84 29.37
N ASP A 263 13.61 -11.98 30.34
CA ASP A 263 14.78 -11.10 30.41
C ASP A 263 15.70 -11.25 29.19
N ALA A 264 15.92 -12.49 28.72
CA ALA A 264 16.67 -12.75 27.51
C ALA A 264 16.00 -12.14 26.26
N LEU A 265 14.66 -12.24 26.16
CA LEU A 265 13.89 -11.64 25.08
C LEU A 265 14.00 -10.10 25.10
N CYS A 266 13.85 -9.47 26.27
CA CYS A 266 14.03 -8.03 26.40
C CYS A 266 15.44 -7.59 25.99
N GLU A 267 16.47 -8.35 26.40
CA GLU A 267 17.84 -8.03 26.01
C GLU A 267 18.05 -8.16 24.50
N VAL A 268 17.57 -9.23 23.88
CA VAL A 268 17.70 -9.41 22.43
C VAL A 268 16.98 -8.31 21.68
N LEU A 269 15.73 -8.05 21.99
CA LEU A 269 14.95 -7.05 21.27
C LEU A 269 15.49 -5.63 21.46
N PHE A 270 15.67 -5.19 22.69
CA PHE A 270 15.90 -3.77 22.98
C PHE A 270 17.38 -3.40 23.05
N LYS A 271 18.28 -4.32 23.46
CA LYS A 271 19.71 -4.01 23.58
C LYS A 271 20.52 -4.51 22.39
N ARG A 272 20.34 -5.79 21.96
CA ARG A 272 21.13 -6.35 20.86
C ARG A 272 20.62 -5.93 19.49
N LEU A 273 19.31 -6.04 19.23
CA LEU A 273 18.69 -5.66 17.99
C LEU A 273 18.35 -4.16 17.93
N GLY A 274 18.20 -3.49 19.07
CA GLY A 274 17.98 -2.07 19.15
C GLY A 274 16.59 -1.62 18.73
N PHE A 275 15.53 -2.39 19.04
CA PHE A 275 14.16 -1.92 18.87
C PHE A 275 13.86 -0.80 19.84
N TYR A 276 13.18 0.26 19.37
CA TYR A 276 12.84 1.41 20.21
C TYR A 276 11.56 2.09 19.77
N GLY A 277 10.97 2.86 20.68
CA GLY A 277 9.80 3.70 20.40
C GLY A 277 10.17 4.97 19.65
N ASN A 278 9.53 5.21 18.51
CA ASN A 278 9.79 6.39 17.70
C ASN A 278 9.00 7.61 18.23
N SER A 279 9.57 8.35 19.16
CA SER A 279 8.94 9.55 19.74
C SER A 279 9.05 10.79 18.83
N GLU A 280 10.10 10.90 18.03
CA GLU A 280 10.35 12.06 17.15
C GLU A 280 9.35 12.10 15.99
N MET A 281 9.07 10.95 15.39
CA MET A 281 8.15 10.82 14.26
C MET A 281 7.00 9.87 14.60
N TYR A 282 6.38 10.05 15.76
CA TYR A 282 5.36 9.14 16.29
C TYR A 282 4.25 8.84 15.29
N TYR A 283 3.74 9.85 14.59
CA TYR A 283 2.63 9.74 13.63
C TYR A 283 3.07 9.37 12.20
N SER A 284 4.32 8.91 12.00
CA SER A 284 4.68 8.29 10.73
C SER A 284 3.90 6.98 10.56
N SER A 285 3.20 6.81 9.43
CA SER A 285 2.44 5.59 9.15
C SER A 285 3.29 4.33 9.13
N GLU A 286 4.59 4.43 8.79
CA GLU A 286 5.54 3.31 8.79
C GLU A 286 5.71 2.66 10.17
N ASN A 287 5.53 3.44 11.24
CA ASN A 287 5.58 2.91 12.61
C ASN A 287 4.43 1.93 12.93
N SER A 288 3.37 1.93 12.11
CA SER A 288 2.21 1.03 12.25
C SER A 288 2.32 -0.23 11.38
N PHE A 289 3.33 -0.34 10.50
CA PHE A 289 3.48 -1.47 9.60
C PHE A 289 4.49 -2.47 10.16
N ILE A 290 4.03 -3.67 10.49
CA ILE A 290 4.87 -4.69 11.15
C ILE A 290 6.12 -5.05 10.34
N ASP A 291 6.04 -5.11 9.01
CA ASP A 291 7.18 -5.35 8.12
C ASP A 291 8.22 -4.23 8.22
N ARG A 292 7.77 -2.96 8.30
CA ARG A 292 8.64 -1.80 8.45
C ARG A 292 9.27 -1.71 9.84
N VAL A 293 8.49 -2.05 10.87
CA VAL A 293 9.00 -2.08 12.23
C VAL A 293 10.07 -3.15 12.40
N LEU A 294 9.89 -4.32 11.80
CA LEU A 294 10.91 -5.38 11.79
C LEU A 294 12.17 -4.97 11.00
N GLU A 295 12.01 -4.22 9.89
CA GLU A 295 13.11 -3.72 9.05
C GLU A 295 13.89 -2.59 9.74
N HIS A 296 13.19 -1.58 10.26
CA HIS A 296 13.78 -0.36 10.80
C HIS A 296 13.98 -0.36 12.31
N ARG A 297 13.45 -1.36 13.01
CA ARG A 297 13.57 -1.55 14.47
C ARG A 297 13.00 -0.40 15.31
N ARG A 298 12.05 0.34 14.74
CA ARG A 298 11.37 1.47 15.40
C ARG A 298 9.88 1.43 15.11
N GLY A 299 9.08 1.80 16.10
CA GLY A 299 7.62 1.74 15.96
C GLY A 299 6.87 2.50 17.03
N ILE A 300 5.55 2.42 16.98
CA ILE A 300 4.63 2.89 18.03
C ILE A 300 4.35 1.76 19.02
N PRO A 301 3.82 2.07 20.23
CA PRO A 301 3.62 1.06 21.29
C PRO A 301 2.90 -0.19 20.82
N ILE A 302 1.80 -0.05 20.05
CA ILE A 302 0.99 -1.19 19.60
C ILE A 302 1.76 -2.13 18.66
N THR A 303 2.53 -1.61 17.71
CA THR A 303 3.25 -2.46 16.74
C THR A 303 4.44 -3.14 17.39
N LEU A 304 5.17 -2.43 18.29
CA LEU A 304 6.23 -3.03 19.10
C LEU A 304 5.69 -4.12 20.04
N ALA A 305 4.49 -3.92 20.61
CA ALA A 305 3.83 -4.92 21.45
C ALA A 305 3.45 -6.18 20.65
N ILE A 306 2.99 -6.01 19.39
CA ILE A 306 2.71 -7.14 18.50
C ILE A 306 3.99 -7.93 18.21
N VAL A 307 5.11 -7.26 17.94
CA VAL A 307 6.41 -7.93 17.73
C VAL A 307 6.82 -8.70 18.99
N PHE A 308 6.78 -8.05 20.15
CA PHE A 308 7.15 -8.69 21.43
C PHE A 308 6.27 -9.90 21.73
N GLU A 309 4.93 -9.75 21.71
CA GLU A 309 3.97 -10.85 21.96
C GLU A 309 4.22 -12.02 21.01
N SER A 310 4.39 -11.73 19.74
CA SER A 310 4.55 -12.75 18.70
C SER A 310 5.84 -13.57 18.89
N VAL A 311 6.91 -12.95 19.39
CA VAL A 311 8.16 -13.66 19.75
C VAL A 311 8.00 -14.38 21.09
N ALA A 312 7.43 -13.72 22.10
CA ALA A 312 7.17 -14.32 23.42
C ALA A 312 6.34 -15.61 23.32
N ARG A 313 5.28 -15.58 22.53
CA ARG A 313 4.40 -16.72 22.27
C ARG A 313 5.15 -17.88 21.61
N ARG A 314 6.05 -17.62 20.64
CA ARG A 314 6.93 -18.63 20.02
C ARG A 314 7.86 -19.29 21.04
N LEU A 315 8.19 -18.58 22.10
CA LEU A 315 9.03 -19.06 23.19
C LEU A 315 8.23 -19.69 24.36
N GLY A 316 6.90 -19.80 24.22
CA GLY A 316 6.04 -20.36 25.26
C GLY A 316 5.77 -19.41 26.43
N ILE A 317 5.93 -18.10 26.24
CA ILE A 317 5.57 -17.04 27.18
C ILE A 317 4.21 -16.47 26.80
N HIS A 318 3.30 -16.38 27.75
CA HIS A 318 2.00 -15.76 27.58
C HIS A 318 2.05 -14.26 27.96
N CYS A 319 1.70 -13.40 27.01
CA CYS A 319 1.55 -11.96 27.23
C CYS A 319 0.20 -11.52 26.67
N GLU A 320 -0.51 -10.69 27.40
CA GLU A 320 -1.83 -10.19 27.01
C GLU A 320 -1.75 -8.72 26.57
N PRO A 321 -2.20 -8.38 25.35
CA PRO A 321 -2.26 -6.99 24.93
C PRO A 321 -3.33 -6.24 25.74
N VAL A 322 -2.98 -5.05 26.26
CA VAL A 322 -3.90 -4.20 27.03
C VAL A 322 -3.97 -2.82 26.39
N SER A 323 -5.18 -2.48 25.92
CA SER A 323 -5.47 -1.25 25.20
C SER A 323 -5.92 -0.15 26.17
N PHE A 324 -4.99 0.52 26.83
CA PHE A 324 -5.31 1.71 27.63
C PHE A 324 -5.66 2.93 26.76
N PRO A 325 -6.48 3.87 27.25
CA PRO A 325 -6.61 5.17 26.59
C PRO A 325 -5.24 5.84 26.45
N SER A 326 -4.92 6.29 25.24
CA SER A 326 -3.65 6.95 24.88
C SER A 326 -2.37 6.14 25.13
N HIS A 327 -2.46 4.87 25.52
CA HIS A 327 -1.30 3.99 25.74
C HIS A 327 -1.59 2.53 25.39
N PHE A 328 -0.54 1.75 25.11
CA PHE A 328 -0.67 0.32 24.80
C PHE A 328 0.46 -0.43 25.49
N LEU A 329 0.10 -1.40 26.34
CA LEU A 329 1.04 -2.20 27.13
C LEU A 329 0.76 -3.70 26.93
N LEU A 330 1.73 -4.52 27.29
CA LEU A 330 1.54 -5.96 27.43
C LEU A 330 1.44 -6.31 28.92
N ARG A 331 0.36 -6.96 29.33
CA ARG A 331 0.24 -7.53 30.66
C ARG A 331 0.94 -8.87 30.70
N TRP A 332 1.74 -9.07 31.69
CA TRP A 332 2.40 -10.32 31.97
C TRP A 332 2.19 -10.71 33.43
N LYS A 333 1.98 -12.00 33.68
CA LYS A 333 1.86 -12.60 35.00
C LYS A 333 2.83 -13.76 35.08
N GLU A 334 3.30 -14.04 36.29
CA GLU A 334 4.15 -15.20 36.52
C GLU A 334 3.39 -16.54 36.33
N THR A 335 2.11 -16.56 36.74
CA THR A 335 1.18 -17.67 36.53
C THR A 335 -0.19 -17.15 36.22
N TYR A 336 -0.89 -17.86 35.34
CA TYR A 336 -2.27 -17.59 34.94
C TYR A 336 -3.15 -18.75 35.44
N GLY A 337 -4.35 -18.46 35.92
CA GLY A 337 -5.31 -19.47 36.35
C GLY A 337 -6.28 -18.93 37.38
N PRO A 338 -7.45 -19.57 37.53
CA PRO A 338 -8.50 -19.09 38.43
C PRO A 338 -8.08 -19.09 39.92
N GLN A 339 -7.10 -19.92 40.28
CA GLN A 339 -6.58 -20.00 41.65
C GLN A 339 -5.59 -18.86 41.99
N PHE A 340 -5.09 -18.14 41.00
CA PHE A 340 -4.07 -17.09 41.11
C PHE A 340 -4.60 -15.70 40.79
N LYS A 341 -5.87 -15.41 41.11
CA LYS A 341 -6.49 -14.10 40.84
C LYS A 341 -5.77 -12.92 41.49
N ASP A 342 -5.07 -13.15 42.60
CA ASP A 342 -4.37 -12.10 43.35
C ASP A 342 -2.86 -12.02 43.03
N THR A 343 -2.37 -12.73 42.01
CA THR A 343 -0.97 -12.56 41.55
C THR A 343 -0.73 -11.17 41.01
N GLU A 344 0.45 -10.61 41.30
CA GLU A 344 0.84 -9.29 40.87
C GLU A 344 0.86 -9.22 39.32
N ASN A 345 0.18 -8.22 38.76
CA ASN A 345 0.21 -7.93 37.34
C ASN A 345 1.42 -7.06 37.04
N PHE A 346 2.28 -7.52 36.15
CA PHE A 346 3.34 -6.74 35.56
C PHE A 346 2.88 -6.23 34.18
N TYR A 347 3.31 -5.03 33.81
CA TYR A 347 3.06 -4.49 32.48
C TYR A 347 4.39 -4.20 31.81
N ILE A 348 4.55 -4.66 30.58
CA ILE A 348 5.77 -4.47 29.79
C ILE A 348 5.57 -3.25 28.90
N ASP A 349 6.37 -2.21 29.12
CA ASP A 349 6.40 -1.02 28.28
C ASP A 349 7.45 -1.19 27.18
N VAL A 350 7.01 -1.73 26.05
CA VAL A 350 7.85 -2.00 24.88
C VAL A 350 8.33 -0.74 24.17
N PHE A 351 7.64 0.40 24.37
CA PHE A 351 8.02 1.67 23.78
C PHE A 351 9.23 2.29 24.49
N ASN A 352 9.34 2.05 25.79
CA ASN A 352 10.45 2.48 26.64
C ASN A 352 11.44 1.35 26.96
N GLY A 353 11.76 0.49 25.97
CA GLY A 353 12.81 -0.50 26.07
C GLY A 353 12.45 -1.74 26.91
N GLY A 354 11.16 -2.09 26.98
CA GLY A 354 10.70 -3.31 27.66
C GLY A 354 10.73 -3.20 29.20
N GLN A 355 10.53 -2.01 29.74
CA GLN A 355 10.49 -1.80 31.19
C GLN A 355 9.29 -2.50 31.81
N PHE A 356 9.54 -3.21 32.94
CA PHE A 356 8.48 -3.81 33.74
C PHE A 356 7.86 -2.78 34.67
N LEU A 357 6.58 -2.50 34.45
CA LEU A 357 5.80 -1.55 35.23
C LEU A 357 4.87 -2.29 36.19
N THR A 358 4.80 -1.76 37.41
CA THR A 358 3.85 -2.16 38.44
C THR A 358 3.05 -0.95 38.88
N LYS A 359 2.05 -1.13 39.74
CA LYS A 359 1.33 0.00 40.36
C LYS A 359 2.26 0.98 41.09
N ARG A 360 3.41 0.51 41.57
CA ARG A 360 4.35 1.28 42.39
C ARG A 360 5.29 2.15 41.53
N ASN A 361 5.72 1.63 40.39
CA ASN A 361 6.73 2.29 39.54
C ASN A 361 6.17 2.78 38.18
N CYS A 362 4.85 2.76 37.99
CA CYS A 362 4.23 3.26 36.75
C CYS A 362 4.53 4.75 36.59
N PRO A 363 5.23 5.17 35.52
CA PRO A 363 5.36 6.57 35.21
C PRO A 363 3.97 7.15 34.92
N ARG A 364 3.71 8.38 35.35
CA ARG A 364 2.47 9.09 35.05
C ARG A 364 2.41 9.38 33.55
N ILE A 365 1.90 8.43 32.78
CA ILE A 365 1.93 8.47 31.34
C ILE A 365 0.91 9.50 30.84
N GLY A 366 1.32 10.43 29.96
CA GLY A 366 0.44 11.37 29.31
C GLY A 366 -0.05 12.55 30.15
N GLY A 367 0.67 12.93 31.23
CA GLY A 367 0.31 14.10 32.05
C GLY A 367 -0.97 13.95 32.89
N VAL A 368 -1.50 12.72 32.98
CA VAL A 368 -2.69 12.41 33.76
C VAL A 368 -2.31 12.33 35.24
N SER A 369 -3.09 12.97 36.12
CA SER A 369 -2.85 13.03 37.57
C SER A 369 -2.89 11.68 38.30
N ARG A 370 -3.34 10.60 37.63
CA ARG A 370 -3.44 9.24 38.17
C ARG A 370 -2.81 8.23 37.24
N CYS A 371 -2.14 7.22 37.81
CA CYS A 371 -1.57 6.09 37.07
C CYS A 371 -2.66 5.35 36.27
N PRO A 372 -2.49 5.13 34.95
CA PRO A 372 -3.45 4.35 34.15
C PRO A 372 -3.69 2.96 34.71
N ILE A 373 -2.64 2.30 35.21
CA ILE A 373 -2.70 0.96 35.80
C ILE A 373 -3.55 0.96 37.08
N GLU A 374 -3.52 2.03 37.88
CA GLU A 374 -4.28 2.17 39.12
C GLU A 374 -5.75 2.53 38.84
N LYS A 375 -5.99 3.44 37.90
CA LYS A 375 -7.34 3.90 37.55
C LYS A 375 -8.19 2.79 36.92
N TYR A 376 -7.56 1.86 36.20
CA TYR A 376 -8.23 0.86 35.41
C TYR A 376 -7.85 -0.56 35.85
N ASN A 377 -8.13 -0.91 37.09
CA ASN A 377 -7.73 -2.19 37.72
C ASN A 377 -8.25 -3.46 37.02
N VAL A 378 -9.16 -3.32 36.05
CA VAL A 378 -9.79 -4.45 35.35
C VAL A 378 -9.87 -4.14 33.86
N HIS A 379 -8.72 -4.11 33.19
CA HIS A 379 -8.75 -4.19 31.73
C HIS A 379 -8.71 -5.65 31.31
N GLU A 380 -9.69 -6.04 30.52
CA GLU A 380 -9.65 -7.29 29.79
C GLU A 380 -8.52 -7.25 28.76
N ALA A 381 -7.97 -8.42 28.44
CA ALA A 381 -7.02 -8.54 27.35
C ALA A 381 -7.71 -8.17 26.03
N ALA A 382 -7.08 -7.30 25.25
CA ALA A 382 -7.64 -6.91 23.96
C ALA A 382 -7.57 -8.09 22.97
N THR A 383 -8.66 -8.32 22.28
CA THR A 383 -8.73 -9.30 21.19
C THR A 383 -7.90 -8.84 19.99
N ALA A 384 -7.54 -9.78 19.12
CA ALA A 384 -6.84 -9.44 17.88
C ALA A 384 -7.62 -8.44 17.02
N ILE A 385 -8.96 -8.53 17.01
CA ILE A 385 -9.84 -7.60 16.28
C ILE A 385 -9.75 -6.19 16.86
N GLU A 386 -9.81 -6.05 18.19
CA GLU A 386 -9.67 -4.75 18.87
C GLU A 386 -8.29 -4.12 18.63
N VAL A 387 -7.23 -4.94 18.63
CA VAL A 387 -5.87 -4.49 18.30
C VAL A 387 -5.80 -3.97 16.85
N VAL A 388 -6.33 -4.74 15.89
CA VAL A 388 -6.36 -4.33 14.47
C VAL A 388 -7.20 -3.07 14.27
N THR A 389 -8.35 -2.95 14.96
CA THR A 389 -9.18 -1.73 14.96
C THR A 389 -8.37 -0.53 15.44
N ARG A 390 -7.63 -0.67 16.55
CA ARG A 390 -6.79 0.41 17.06
C ARG A 390 -5.64 0.77 16.12
N MET A 391 -5.06 -0.21 15.42
CA MET A 391 -4.07 0.07 14.37
C MET A 391 -4.68 0.91 13.23
N ALA A 392 -5.89 0.59 12.78
CA ALA A 392 -6.60 1.37 11.75
C ALA A 392 -6.90 2.81 12.22
N ASN A 393 -7.29 3.00 13.49
CA ASN A 393 -7.48 4.32 14.09
C ASN A 393 -6.18 5.13 14.16
N ASN A 394 -5.06 4.49 14.50
CA ASN A 394 -3.75 5.15 14.48
C ASN A 394 -3.34 5.60 13.07
N LEU A 395 -3.65 4.80 12.04
CA LEU A 395 -3.40 5.16 10.65
C LEU A 395 -4.27 6.34 10.18
N GLU A 396 -5.52 6.41 10.65
CA GLU A 396 -6.39 7.57 10.40
C GLU A 396 -5.79 8.85 11.01
N ILE A 397 -5.38 8.80 12.29
CA ILE A 397 -4.74 9.92 12.98
C ILE A 397 -3.46 10.34 12.25
N ALA A 398 -2.61 9.37 11.89
CA ALA A 398 -1.38 9.64 11.12
C ALA A 398 -1.69 10.32 9.77
N ALA A 399 -2.73 9.88 9.05
CA ALA A 399 -3.15 10.48 7.80
C ALA A 399 -3.67 11.93 7.98
N ARG A 400 -4.36 12.23 9.09
CA ARG A 400 -4.87 13.59 9.40
C ARG A 400 -3.75 14.56 9.76
N GLN A 401 -2.71 14.08 10.43
CA GLN A 401 -1.58 14.90 10.88
C GLN A 401 -0.49 15.10 9.82
N HIS A 402 -0.57 14.39 8.70
CA HIS A 402 0.40 14.53 7.63
C HIS A 402 0.39 15.93 7.05
N THR A 403 1.52 16.64 7.13
CA THR A 403 1.65 18.04 6.75
C THR A 403 1.57 18.28 5.24
N HIS A 404 1.99 17.31 4.44
CA HIS A 404 1.93 17.43 2.98
C HIS A 404 0.52 17.12 2.47
N ILE A 405 -0.07 18.04 1.75
CA ILE A 405 -1.38 17.93 1.09
C ILE A 405 -1.39 16.72 0.13
N ASN A 406 -0.22 16.46 -0.47
CA ASN A 406 0.00 15.37 -1.41
C ASN A 406 -0.26 13.99 -0.78
N GLY A 407 -1.27 13.30 -1.25
CA GLY A 407 -1.62 11.97 -0.79
C GLY A 407 -2.34 11.91 0.57
N ARG A 408 -2.54 13.03 1.28
CA ARG A 408 -3.28 13.06 2.56
C ARG A 408 -4.67 12.45 2.42
N THR A 409 -5.45 12.92 1.45
CA THR A 409 -6.82 12.43 1.21
C THR A 409 -6.83 10.95 0.82
N ALA A 410 -5.88 10.50 0.00
CA ALA A 410 -5.77 9.10 -0.40
C ALA A 410 -5.40 8.20 0.79
N ARG A 411 -4.51 8.65 1.68
CA ARG A 411 -4.14 7.92 2.92
C ARG A 411 -5.30 7.87 3.90
N LEU A 412 -5.99 9.00 4.10
CA LEU A 412 -7.16 9.06 4.97
C LEU A 412 -8.28 8.16 4.44
N ARG A 413 -8.55 8.19 3.12
CA ARG A 413 -9.49 7.28 2.48
C ARG A 413 -9.10 5.82 2.74
N SER A 414 -7.83 5.47 2.53
CA SER A 414 -7.35 4.10 2.75
C SER A 414 -7.52 3.64 4.20
N ALA A 415 -7.27 4.51 5.18
CA ALA A 415 -7.46 4.20 6.59
C ALA A 415 -8.96 4.01 6.94
N LEU A 416 -9.83 4.88 6.43
CA LEU A 416 -11.29 4.77 6.64
C LEU A 416 -11.89 3.54 5.91
N GLU A 417 -11.41 3.21 4.71
CA GLU A 417 -11.79 1.98 4.02
C GLU A 417 -11.35 0.72 4.79
N LEU A 418 -10.19 0.77 5.46
CA LEU A 418 -9.74 -0.29 6.36
C LEU A 418 -10.66 -0.40 7.60
N GLN A 419 -10.98 0.72 8.24
CA GLN A 419 -11.94 0.74 9.35
C GLN A 419 -13.31 0.20 8.94
N TYR A 420 -13.80 0.60 7.76
CA TYR A 420 -15.05 0.09 7.21
C TYR A 420 -15.01 -1.42 6.92
N MET A 421 -13.87 -1.96 6.48
CA MET A 421 -13.69 -3.42 6.33
C MET A 421 -13.76 -4.14 7.68
N ILE A 422 -13.14 -3.58 8.73
CA ILE A 422 -13.07 -4.18 10.07
C ILE A 422 -14.42 -4.06 10.78
N GLN A 423 -15.02 -2.87 10.76
CA GLN A 423 -16.27 -2.51 11.43
C GLN A 423 -17.26 -1.87 10.45
N PRO A 424 -17.92 -2.67 9.60
CA PRO A 424 -18.76 -2.14 8.53
C PRO A 424 -20.05 -1.47 9.02
N ASN A 425 -20.37 -1.57 10.31
CA ASN A 425 -21.55 -0.98 10.94
C ASN A 425 -21.24 0.30 11.73
N ASP A 426 -20.01 0.82 11.69
CA ASP A 426 -19.71 2.10 12.33
C ASP A 426 -20.20 3.28 11.48
N ALA A 427 -21.30 3.91 11.95
CA ALA A 427 -21.92 5.04 11.25
C ALA A 427 -20.96 6.23 11.07
N ASN A 428 -20.05 6.48 12.03
CA ASN A 428 -19.11 7.58 11.94
C ASN A 428 -18.09 7.34 10.79
N THR A 429 -17.56 6.13 10.67
CA THR A 429 -16.67 5.73 9.57
C THR A 429 -17.38 5.87 8.22
N ILE A 430 -18.64 5.40 8.12
CA ILE A 430 -19.44 5.53 6.90
C ILE A 430 -19.62 6.99 6.50
N LEU A 431 -19.95 7.86 7.46
CA LEU A 431 -20.14 9.30 7.21
C LEU A 431 -18.85 9.96 6.72
N GLN A 432 -17.73 9.69 7.38
CA GLN A 432 -16.44 10.28 7.02
C GLN A 432 -15.97 9.80 5.64
N LEU A 433 -16.12 8.51 5.37
CA LEU A 433 -15.79 7.92 4.08
C LEU A 433 -16.68 8.48 2.97
N GLY A 434 -17.99 8.62 3.24
CA GLY A 434 -18.93 9.22 2.31
C GLY A 434 -18.59 10.67 1.95
N ARG A 435 -18.15 11.49 2.91
CA ARG A 435 -17.67 12.86 2.64
C ARG A 435 -16.48 12.87 1.66
N ILE A 436 -15.53 11.93 1.84
CA ILE A 436 -14.40 11.80 0.92
C ILE A 436 -14.87 11.36 -0.47
N TYR A 437 -15.77 10.38 -0.55
CA TYR A 437 -16.32 9.90 -1.82
C TYR A 437 -17.08 11.01 -2.56
N ILE A 438 -17.86 11.83 -1.84
CA ILE A 438 -18.53 13.01 -2.40
C ILE A 438 -17.49 13.99 -2.98
N SER A 439 -16.46 14.34 -2.21
CA SER A 439 -15.44 15.29 -2.67
C SER A 439 -14.62 14.79 -3.87
N GLN A 440 -14.56 13.47 -4.07
CA GLN A 440 -13.81 12.82 -5.15
C GLN A 440 -14.71 12.29 -6.28
N PHE A 441 -16.01 12.56 -6.23
CA PHE A 441 -17.01 12.08 -7.20
C PHE A 441 -17.03 10.55 -7.37
N MET A 442 -16.85 9.82 -6.27
CA MET A 442 -16.86 8.36 -6.24
C MET A 442 -18.27 7.83 -6.01
N ASP A 443 -18.47 6.55 -6.35
CA ASP A 443 -19.74 5.83 -6.14
C ASP A 443 -20.00 5.59 -4.64
N LEU A 444 -21.20 5.95 -4.20
CA LEU A 444 -21.68 5.82 -2.81
C LEU A 444 -22.63 4.63 -2.61
N SER A 445 -22.96 3.88 -3.65
CA SER A 445 -24.03 2.87 -3.64
C SER A 445 -23.84 1.80 -2.55
N GLU A 446 -22.58 1.38 -2.30
CA GLU A 446 -22.25 0.40 -1.24
C GLU A 446 -22.53 0.98 0.16
N LEU A 447 -22.11 2.24 0.39
CA LEU A 447 -22.28 2.93 1.68
C LEU A 447 -23.77 3.21 1.96
N VAL A 448 -24.53 3.65 0.94
CA VAL A 448 -25.98 3.87 1.03
C VAL A 448 -26.69 2.59 1.43
N LYS A 449 -26.48 1.51 0.67
CA LYS A 449 -27.08 0.21 0.96
C LYS A 449 -26.75 -0.28 2.39
N ARG A 450 -25.53 -0.03 2.85
CA ARG A 450 -25.13 -0.42 4.21
C ARG A 450 -25.85 0.39 5.26
N LEU A 451 -25.93 1.71 5.07
CA LEU A 451 -26.58 2.62 6.01
C LEU A 451 -28.10 2.39 6.06
N GLU A 452 -28.74 2.08 4.92
CA GLU A 452 -30.15 1.69 4.85
C GLU A 452 -30.43 0.44 5.68
N ASN A 453 -29.62 -0.60 5.53
CA ASN A 453 -29.75 -1.84 6.30
C ASN A 453 -29.56 -1.61 7.81
N MET A 454 -28.70 -0.67 8.21
CA MET A 454 -28.50 -0.33 9.62
C MET A 454 -29.61 0.54 10.19
N SER A 455 -30.27 1.37 9.39
CA SER A 455 -31.25 2.34 9.85
C SER A 455 -32.49 1.68 10.51
N GLU A 456 -32.78 0.42 10.19
CA GLU A 456 -33.84 -0.36 10.78
C GLU A 456 -33.57 -0.74 12.24
N ASP A 457 -32.27 -0.92 12.60
CA ASP A 457 -31.82 -1.38 13.92
C ASP A 457 -31.40 -0.23 14.87
N LEU A 458 -31.36 1.04 14.38
CA LEU A 458 -30.91 2.18 15.14
C LEU A 458 -32.00 2.77 16.04
N GLU A 459 -31.58 3.30 17.21
CA GLU A 459 -32.43 4.13 18.08
C GLU A 459 -32.91 5.39 17.34
N LEU A 460 -34.04 5.97 17.74
CA LEU A 460 -34.74 7.08 17.07
C LEU A 460 -33.83 8.28 16.74
N ILE A 461 -32.91 8.68 17.65
CA ILE A 461 -32.01 9.84 17.45
C ILE A 461 -30.96 9.50 16.39
N SER A 462 -30.35 8.32 16.47
CA SER A 462 -29.35 7.83 15.51
C SER A 462 -29.97 7.60 14.13
N ARG A 463 -31.23 7.18 14.07
CA ARG A 463 -32.02 7.04 12.84
C ARG A 463 -32.25 8.38 12.13
N GLY A 464 -32.52 9.45 12.88
CA GLY A 464 -32.63 10.80 12.31
C GLY A 464 -31.36 11.30 11.65
N GLN A 465 -30.21 11.08 12.28
CA GLN A 465 -28.91 11.40 11.70
C GLN A 465 -28.58 10.54 10.46
N ALA A 466 -28.85 9.25 10.52
CA ALA A 466 -28.66 8.34 9.39
C ALA A 466 -29.51 8.76 8.17
N ASN A 467 -30.76 9.15 8.38
CA ASN A 467 -31.63 9.63 7.30
C ASN A 467 -31.13 10.92 6.65
N LEU A 468 -30.59 11.88 7.43
CA LEU A 468 -30.01 13.10 6.88
C LEU A 468 -28.76 12.79 6.02
N ILE A 469 -27.93 11.87 6.47
CA ILE A 469 -26.74 11.39 5.72
C ILE A 469 -27.20 10.72 4.41
N LEU A 470 -28.21 9.84 4.48
CA LEU A 470 -28.79 9.17 3.31
C LEU A 470 -29.32 10.17 2.29
N GLN A 471 -30.05 11.20 2.71
CA GLN A 471 -30.51 12.26 1.80
C GLN A 471 -29.35 12.95 1.10
N THR A 472 -28.28 13.28 1.83
CA THR A 472 -27.07 13.89 1.25
C THR A 472 -26.43 12.98 0.21
N PHE A 473 -26.34 11.68 0.51
CA PHE A 473 -25.76 10.70 -0.41
C PHE A 473 -26.62 10.51 -1.65
N HIS A 474 -27.93 10.44 -1.54
CA HIS A 474 -28.84 10.33 -2.69
C HIS A 474 -28.78 11.55 -3.62
N VAL A 475 -28.73 12.77 -3.05
CA VAL A 475 -28.56 14.00 -3.84
C VAL A 475 -27.25 13.95 -4.63
N HIS A 476 -26.15 13.51 -3.98
CA HIS A 476 -24.86 13.40 -4.66
C HIS A 476 -24.85 12.31 -5.74
N ILE A 477 -25.45 11.16 -5.50
CA ILE A 477 -25.59 10.08 -6.51
C ILE A 477 -26.33 10.62 -7.74
N PHE A 478 -27.44 11.32 -7.53
CA PHE A 478 -28.21 11.93 -8.61
C PHE A 478 -27.38 12.93 -9.43
N GLN A 479 -26.66 13.84 -8.75
CA GLN A 479 -25.76 14.80 -9.41
C GLN A 479 -24.61 14.12 -10.16
N SER A 480 -24.04 13.04 -9.58
CA SER A 480 -22.96 12.27 -10.21
C SER A 480 -23.43 11.51 -11.44
N CYS A 481 -24.67 10.97 -11.43
CA CYS A 481 -25.27 10.35 -12.61
C CYS A 481 -25.47 11.37 -13.75
N GLN A 482 -25.94 12.58 -13.43
CA GLN A 482 -26.09 13.65 -14.45
C GLN A 482 -24.71 14.02 -15.04
N LYS A 483 -23.69 14.23 -14.21
CA LYS A 483 -22.32 14.52 -14.69
C LYS A 483 -21.71 13.37 -15.51
N LYS A 484 -21.98 12.12 -15.16
CA LYS A 484 -21.52 10.96 -15.97
C LYS A 484 -22.17 10.93 -17.35
N LEU A 485 -23.44 11.30 -17.47
CA LEU A 485 -24.13 11.45 -18.75
C LEU A 485 -23.50 12.59 -19.60
N GLU A 486 -23.12 13.70 -18.98
CA GLU A 486 -22.41 14.80 -19.64
C GLU A 486 -20.95 14.46 -19.99
N CYS A 487 -20.26 13.64 -19.17
CA CYS A 487 -18.87 13.22 -19.41
C CYS A 487 -18.71 12.10 -20.46
N GLY A 488 -19.78 11.48 -20.92
CA GLY A 488 -19.75 10.46 -22.00
C GLY A 488 -19.43 11.01 -23.39
N GLU A 489 -19.27 12.33 -23.54
CA GLU A 489 -18.83 12.94 -24.79
C GLU A 489 -17.31 12.78 -24.98
N ASP A 490 -16.91 12.51 -26.22
CA ASP A 490 -15.52 12.50 -26.68
C ASP A 490 -14.78 13.77 -26.25
N VAL A 491 -13.48 13.65 -26.03
CA VAL A 491 -12.61 14.76 -25.66
C VAL A 491 -12.73 15.83 -26.75
N ARG A 492 -13.33 16.97 -26.41
CA ARG A 492 -13.49 18.08 -27.37
C ARG A 492 -12.18 18.86 -27.46
N PRO A 493 -11.62 19.02 -28.67
CA PRO A 493 -10.42 19.82 -28.87
C PRO A 493 -10.66 21.28 -28.49
N LYS A 494 -9.76 21.83 -27.69
CA LYS A 494 -9.73 23.27 -27.39
C LYS A 494 -8.97 24.01 -28.51
N ARG A 495 -9.58 25.01 -29.08
CA ARG A 495 -8.92 25.90 -30.05
C ARG A 495 -8.04 26.89 -29.30
N ARG A 496 -6.78 27.01 -29.71
CA ARG A 496 -5.82 27.94 -29.15
C ARG A 496 -6.11 29.37 -29.52
N ASP A 497 -6.02 30.27 -28.56
CA ASP A 497 -6.07 31.73 -28.78
C ASP A 497 -4.63 32.26 -28.85
N SER A 498 -4.39 33.27 -29.70
CA SER A 498 -3.05 33.89 -29.86
C SER A 498 -2.48 34.49 -28.57
N ARG A 499 -3.32 34.81 -27.59
CA ARG A 499 -2.92 35.35 -26.28
C ARG A 499 -2.28 34.30 -25.38
N ILE A 500 -2.52 33.02 -25.64
CA ILE A 500 -1.99 31.91 -24.80
C ILE A 500 -0.52 31.71 -25.18
N LYS A 501 0.39 32.03 -24.26
CA LYS A 501 1.84 31.97 -24.50
C LYS A 501 2.41 30.56 -24.33
N TYR A 502 1.98 29.82 -23.30
CA TYR A 502 2.60 28.56 -22.88
C TYR A 502 1.76 27.36 -23.29
N ALA A 503 2.43 26.21 -23.46
CA ALA A 503 1.82 24.95 -23.86
C ALA A 503 1.79 23.95 -22.70
N ILE A 504 0.95 22.92 -22.82
CA ILE A 504 0.86 21.81 -21.88
C ILE A 504 2.19 21.06 -21.83
N GLY A 505 2.53 20.59 -20.62
CA GLY A 505 3.75 19.82 -20.37
C GLY A 505 5.00 20.67 -20.13
N LEU A 506 4.96 21.98 -20.40
CA LEU A 506 6.06 22.87 -20.08
C LEU A 506 6.26 22.98 -18.55
N ILE A 507 7.52 22.97 -18.12
CA ILE A 507 7.90 23.19 -16.73
C ILE A 507 8.13 24.68 -16.53
N MET A 508 7.37 25.23 -15.59
CA MET A 508 7.32 26.64 -15.29
C MET A 508 7.81 26.92 -13.88
N LYS A 509 8.22 28.15 -13.65
CA LYS A 509 8.47 28.71 -12.34
C LYS A 509 7.46 29.81 -12.06
N HIS A 510 6.88 29.80 -10.85
CA HIS A 510 6.01 30.89 -10.42
C HIS A 510 6.85 32.10 -9.99
N LYS A 511 6.67 33.25 -10.64
CA LYS A 511 7.52 34.45 -10.45
C LYS A 511 7.52 34.97 -9.01
N ILE A 512 6.33 34.98 -8.37
CA ILE A 512 6.19 35.54 -7.01
C ILE A 512 6.63 34.53 -5.95
N HIS A 513 6.13 33.28 -6.02
CA HIS A 513 6.34 32.26 -4.99
C HIS A 513 7.54 31.35 -5.24
N GLY A 514 8.15 31.40 -6.43
CA GLY A 514 9.37 30.67 -6.76
C GLY A 514 9.24 29.15 -6.91
N TYR A 515 8.06 28.55 -6.74
CA TYR A 515 7.88 27.12 -6.88
C TYR A 515 7.90 26.65 -8.34
N MET A 516 8.31 25.38 -8.53
CA MET A 516 8.32 24.72 -9.82
C MET A 516 6.98 24.01 -10.07
N CYS A 517 6.51 24.04 -11.32
CA CYS A 517 5.24 23.44 -11.69
C CYS A 517 5.23 22.99 -13.15
N VAL A 518 4.25 22.17 -13.53
CA VAL A 518 3.99 21.77 -14.92
C VAL A 518 2.59 22.18 -15.34
N ILE A 519 2.46 22.73 -16.53
CA ILE A 519 1.16 23.11 -17.11
C ILE A 519 0.38 21.86 -17.51
N THR A 520 -0.85 21.73 -16.99
CA THR A 520 -1.78 20.63 -17.27
C THR A 520 -2.99 21.07 -18.09
N GLY A 521 -3.24 22.35 -18.20
CA GLY A 521 -4.35 22.91 -18.97
C GLY A 521 -4.30 24.42 -19.00
N TRP A 522 -5.04 25.03 -19.93
CA TRP A 522 -5.19 26.48 -20.03
C TRP A 522 -6.62 26.86 -20.40
N ASP A 523 -6.98 28.09 -20.03
CA ASP A 523 -8.17 28.79 -20.45
C ASP A 523 -7.78 30.19 -20.99
N ALA A 524 -8.45 30.65 -22.04
CA ALA A 524 -8.14 31.93 -22.66
C ALA A 524 -8.47 33.16 -21.80
N PHE A 525 -9.25 32.96 -20.72
CA PHE A 525 -9.62 33.95 -19.70
C PHE A 525 -9.96 33.18 -18.40
N CYS A 526 -10.02 33.87 -17.27
CA CYS A 526 -10.37 33.27 -15.98
C CYS A 526 -11.77 32.63 -16.04
N ARG A 527 -11.85 31.33 -15.69
CA ARG A 527 -13.11 30.60 -15.59
C ARG A 527 -13.50 30.23 -14.17
N ALA A 528 -12.77 30.75 -13.18
CA ALA A 528 -13.11 30.52 -11.80
C ALA A 528 -14.40 31.27 -11.39
N PRO A 529 -15.13 30.79 -10.36
CA PRO A 529 -16.29 31.50 -9.82
C PRO A 529 -15.93 32.91 -9.33
N ALA A 530 -16.89 33.82 -9.37
CA ALA A 530 -16.69 35.22 -8.94
C ALA A 530 -16.17 35.33 -7.49
N GLU A 531 -16.63 34.47 -6.61
CA GLU A 531 -16.16 34.39 -5.21
C GLU A 531 -14.65 34.14 -5.15
N TRP A 532 -14.16 33.16 -5.91
CA TRP A 532 -12.73 32.84 -5.99
C TRP A 532 -11.93 33.99 -6.63
N MET A 533 -12.47 34.62 -7.68
CA MET A 533 -11.81 35.76 -8.31
C MET A 533 -11.63 36.93 -7.34
N ASN A 534 -12.63 37.19 -6.49
CA ASN A 534 -12.56 38.20 -5.43
C ASN A 534 -11.54 37.83 -4.34
N GLU A 535 -11.55 36.56 -3.87
CA GLU A 535 -10.60 36.08 -2.85
C GLU A 535 -9.15 36.17 -3.33
N MET A 536 -8.90 35.85 -4.60
CA MET A 536 -7.57 35.87 -5.22
C MET A 536 -7.19 37.23 -5.80
N ASN A 537 -8.05 38.24 -5.64
CA ASN A 537 -7.86 39.61 -6.16
C ASN A 537 -7.49 39.62 -7.66
N VAL A 538 -8.23 38.83 -8.46
CA VAL A 538 -7.96 38.68 -9.92
C VAL A 538 -8.10 40.01 -10.66
N ASP A 539 -9.02 40.88 -10.26
CA ASP A 539 -9.21 42.22 -10.86
C ASP A 539 -8.02 43.15 -10.56
N GLY A 540 -7.19 42.85 -9.56
CA GLY A 540 -5.97 43.58 -9.25
C GLY A 540 -4.73 43.18 -10.05
N LEU A 541 -4.84 42.19 -10.93
CA LEU A 541 -3.79 41.78 -11.87
C LEU A 541 -3.66 42.80 -13.03
N GLU A 542 -2.47 42.86 -13.67
CA GLU A 542 -2.22 43.79 -14.76
C GLU A 542 -3.24 43.67 -15.92
N ASP A 543 -3.48 42.43 -16.37
CA ASP A 543 -4.43 42.11 -17.43
C ASP A 543 -5.79 41.56 -16.89
N GLY A 544 -5.99 41.56 -15.58
CA GLY A 544 -7.21 41.15 -14.90
C GLY A 544 -7.68 39.73 -15.27
N PRO A 545 -9.02 39.50 -15.23
CA PRO A 545 -9.58 38.18 -15.59
C PRO A 545 -9.55 37.86 -17.10
N THR A 546 -9.20 38.81 -17.97
CA THR A 546 -9.24 38.64 -19.43
C THR A 546 -7.98 38.00 -20.00
N GLN A 547 -6.91 37.87 -19.20
CA GLN A 547 -5.70 37.15 -19.58
C GLN A 547 -5.90 35.62 -19.52
N PRO A 548 -5.01 34.85 -20.20
CA PRO A 548 -4.98 33.40 -20.02
C PRO A 548 -4.66 32.95 -18.61
N PHE A 549 -5.32 31.88 -18.18
CA PHE A 549 -5.06 31.19 -16.90
C PHE A 549 -4.68 29.73 -17.15
N TYR A 550 -3.81 29.19 -16.29
CA TYR A 550 -3.26 27.86 -16.43
C TYR A 550 -3.58 26.99 -15.21
N ASN A 551 -4.05 25.77 -15.47
CA ASN A 551 -4.06 24.71 -14.46
C ASN A 551 -2.66 24.11 -14.38
N ILE A 552 -2.10 24.04 -13.18
CA ILE A 552 -0.75 23.56 -12.95
C ILE A 552 -0.69 22.51 -11.85
N PHE A 553 0.27 21.58 -11.98
CA PHE A 553 0.70 20.70 -10.90
C PHE A 553 2.01 21.21 -10.33
N VAL A 554 2.07 21.42 -9.03
CA VAL A 554 3.23 21.95 -8.30
C VAL A 554 4.05 20.79 -7.73
N ASP A 555 5.35 21.01 -7.56
CA ASP A 555 6.29 20.00 -7.05
C ASP A 555 6.01 19.56 -5.61
N ASP A 556 5.36 20.39 -4.81
CA ASP A 556 4.85 20.05 -3.47
C ASP A 556 3.60 19.14 -3.50
N GLY A 557 3.10 18.86 -4.73
CA GLY A 557 1.95 18.04 -5.02
C GLY A 557 0.60 18.73 -4.92
N SER A 558 0.57 20.03 -4.76
CA SER A 558 -0.63 20.85 -4.89
C SER A 558 -0.99 21.12 -6.35
N SER A 559 -2.24 21.51 -6.57
CA SER A 559 -2.73 21.93 -7.89
C SER A 559 -3.26 23.35 -7.79
N HIS A 560 -2.86 24.22 -8.70
CA HIS A 560 -3.27 25.62 -8.68
C HIS A 560 -3.82 26.05 -10.04
N TYR A 561 -4.57 27.15 -10.04
CA TYR A 561 -5.06 27.87 -11.21
C TYR A 561 -4.44 29.26 -11.19
N VAL A 562 -3.55 29.55 -12.16
CA VAL A 562 -2.61 30.68 -12.11
C VAL A 562 -2.69 31.53 -13.37
N ALA A 563 -2.67 32.85 -13.19
CA ALA A 563 -2.63 33.82 -14.28
C ALA A 563 -1.31 33.74 -15.09
N GLN A 564 -1.38 34.01 -16.39
CA GLN A 564 -0.22 33.95 -17.29
C GLN A 564 0.93 34.85 -16.86
N GLU A 565 0.66 36.05 -16.38
CA GLU A 565 1.66 37.01 -15.94
C GLU A 565 2.54 36.52 -14.79
N HIS A 566 2.02 35.58 -13.96
CA HIS A 566 2.75 35.00 -12.83
C HIS A 566 3.66 33.81 -13.20
N LEU A 567 3.64 33.37 -14.44
CA LEU A 567 4.44 32.22 -14.88
C LEU A 567 5.60 32.67 -15.77
N GLU A 568 6.73 31.99 -15.64
CA GLU A 568 7.90 32.06 -16.52
C GLU A 568 8.44 30.64 -16.79
N LEU A 569 9.11 30.47 -17.94
CA LEU A 569 9.78 29.20 -18.24
C LEU A 569 10.88 28.93 -17.21
N ALA A 570 10.94 27.72 -16.71
CA ALA A 570 11.95 27.33 -15.76
C ALA A 570 13.35 27.31 -16.39
N SER A 571 14.31 27.99 -15.76
CA SER A 571 15.69 28.03 -16.24
C SER A 571 16.42 26.68 -16.12
N ASN A 572 15.97 25.84 -15.18
CA ASN A 572 16.49 24.50 -14.97
C ASN A 572 15.29 23.55 -14.76
N PRO A 573 14.62 23.08 -15.84
CA PRO A 573 13.48 22.19 -15.72
C PRO A 573 13.87 20.86 -15.09
N GLY A 574 13.10 20.39 -14.15
CA GLY A 574 13.30 19.16 -13.43
C GLY A 574 12.03 18.32 -13.32
N TRP A 575 12.16 17.16 -12.71
CA TRP A 575 11.02 16.30 -12.38
C TRP A 575 10.08 16.99 -11.39
N ILE A 576 8.76 16.93 -11.65
CA ILE A 576 7.70 17.45 -10.76
C ILE A 576 7.09 16.28 -9.98
N HIS A 577 7.17 16.34 -8.64
CA HIS A 577 6.66 15.32 -7.74
C HIS A 577 5.15 15.51 -7.47
N HIS A 578 4.33 15.07 -8.41
CA HIS A 578 2.88 15.14 -8.26
C HIS A 578 2.21 13.80 -8.54
N HIS A 579 1.33 13.35 -7.62
CA HIS A 579 0.70 12.01 -7.67
C HIS A 579 -0.17 11.79 -8.92
N ALA A 580 -0.75 12.84 -9.50
CA ALA A 580 -1.62 12.77 -10.67
C ALA A 580 -0.88 13.03 -12.00
N ILE A 581 0.45 13.13 -12.01
CA ILE A 581 1.23 13.46 -13.23
C ILE A 581 0.91 12.48 -14.37
N GLY A 582 0.85 11.18 -14.08
CA GLY A 582 0.55 10.14 -15.07
C GLY A 582 -0.88 10.14 -15.59
N ARG A 583 -1.81 10.89 -14.98
CA ARG A 583 -3.16 11.07 -15.52
C ARG A 583 -3.16 11.79 -16.87
N TYR A 584 -2.20 12.72 -17.06
CA TYR A 584 -2.14 13.60 -18.22
C TYR A 584 -0.91 13.39 -19.10
N PHE A 585 0.15 12.82 -18.54
CA PHE A 585 1.43 12.67 -19.23
C PHE A 585 1.87 11.21 -19.25
N TYR A 586 2.39 10.77 -20.41
CA TYR A 586 2.90 9.41 -20.51
C TYR A 586 4.42 9.31 -20.32
N LYS A 587 5.16 10.42 -20.50
CA LYS A 587 6.63 10.42 -20.41
C LYS A 587 7.18 11.79 -20.00
N PHE A 588 8.32 11.80 -19.32
CA PHE A 588 9.17 12.96 -19.10
C PHE A 588 10.36 12.93 -20.06
N SER A 589 10.62 14.03 -20.80
CA SER A 589 11.68 14.11 -21.80
C SER A 589 13.01 14.63 -21.25
N GLY A 590 13.11 14.97 -19.96
CA GLY A 590 14.20 15.71 -19.34
C GLY A 590 13.98 17.22 -19.30
N ALA A 591 13.21 17.77 -20.21
CA ALA A 591 12.93 19.21 -20.31
C ALA A 591 11.45 19.55 -20.10
N HIS A 592 10.55 18.66 -20.51
CA HIS A 592 9.10 18.82 -20.42
C HIS A 592 8.41 17.47 -20.32
N TYR A 593 7.11 17.48 -20.01
CA TYR A 593 6.26 16.29 -20.00
C TYR A 593 5.53 16.14 -21.33
N ILE A 594 5.53 14.94 -21.89
CA ILE A 594 4.82 14.60 -23.12
C ILE A 594 3.41 14.16 -22.76
N PRO A 595 2.36 14.83 -23.31
CA PRO A 595 0.97 14.50 -23.05
C PRO A 595 0.62 13.07 -23.48
N ASN A 596 -0.29 12.40 -22.76
CA ASN A 596 -0.91 11.18 -23.26
C ASN A 596 -1.91 11.49 -24.41
N GLU A 597 -2.43 10.44 -25.06
CA GLU A 597 -3.30 10.59 -26.25
C GLU A 597 -4.52 11.47 -25.97
N GLU A 598 -5.20 11.29 -24.84
CA GLU A 598 -6.40 12.04 -24.50
C GLU A 598 -6.08 13.51 -24.27
N LYS A 599 -4.97 13.79 -23.61
CA LYS A 599 -4.51 15.15 -23.35
C LYS A 599 -4.05 15.85 -24.63
N ALA A 600 -3.37 15.13 -25.52
CA ALA A 600 -2.99 15.63 -26.83
C ALA A 600 -4.21 15.91 -27.71
N ARG A 601 -5.27 15.07 -27.68
CA ARG A 601 -6.54 15.33 -28.37
C ARG A 601 -7.27 16.55 -27.82
N GLU A 602 -7.22 16.79 -26.53
CA GLU A 602 -7.82 17.97 -25.90
C GLU A 602 -7.11 19.26 -26.31
N TYR A 603 -5.79 19.22 -26.55
CA TYR A 603 -4.95 20.39 -26.89
C TYR A 603 -4.06 20.10 -28.11
N PRO A 604 -4.64 19.96 -29.31
CA PRO A 604 -3.93 19.42 -30.46
C PRO A 604 -2.82 20.34 -31.03
N GLU A 605 -2.87 21.62 -30.73
CA GLU A 605 -1.88 22.60 -31.23
C GLU A 605 -0.68 22.76 -30.28
N ASP A 606 -0.77 22.24 -29.04
CA ASP A 606 0.19 22.52 -27.96
C ASP A 606 1.54 21.84 -28.18
N GLU A 607 1.58 20.65 -28.79
CA GLU A 607 2.84 19.95 -29.09
C GLU A 607 3.78 20.79 -29.95
N LYS A 608 3.23 21.42 -31.01
CA LYS A 608 4.00 22.28 -31.90
C LYS A 608 4.57 23.49 -31.15
N ILE A 609 3.72 24.17 -30.37
CA ILE A 609 4.12 25.36 -29.60
C ILE A 609 5.15 25.00 -28.49
N CYS A 610 4.96 23.87 -27.84
CA CYS A 610 5.93 23.37 -26.86
C CYS A 610 7.32 23.20 -27.48
N ASN A 611 7.39 22.57 -28.67
CA ASN A 611 8.65 22.35 -29.38
C ASN A 611 9.29 23.66 -29.83
N GLU A 612 8.51 24.60 -30.37
CA GLU A 612 8.99 25.92 -30.79
C GLU A 612 9.57 26.72 -29.63
N LEU A 613 8.89 26.73 -28.48
CA LEU A 613 9.36 27.42 -27.28
C LEU A 613 10.65 26.80 -26.75
N LEU A 614 10.75 25.47 -26.71
CA LEU A 614 11.96 24.77 -26.24
C LEU A 614 13.17 25.01 -27.14
N VAL A 615 12.98 25.03 -28.48
CA VAL A 615 14.05 25.35 -29.46
C VAL A 615 14.55 26.77 -29.25
N THR A 616 13.64 27.73 -29.13
CA THR A 616 13.98 29.13 -28.89
C THR A 616 14.74 29.33 -27.59
N TYR A 617 14.34 28.57 -26.54
CA TYR A 617 14.95 28.61 -25.22
C TYR A 617 16.39 28.05 -25.23
N MET A 618 16.61 26.93 -25.94
CA MET A 618 17.94 26.34 -26.13
C MET A 618 18.89 27.26 -26.90
N GLN A 619 18.40 27.98 -27.92
CA GLN A 619 19.19 28.93 -28.72
C GLN A 619 19.66 30.13 -27.88
N ASN A 620 18.95 30.50 -26.83
CA ASN A 620 19.28 31.61 -25.94
C ASN A 620 20.30 31.25 -24.84
N GLY A 621 21.01 30.11 -24.94
CA GLY A 621 22.20 29.80 -24.17
C GLY A 621 21.96 29.13 -22.81
N MET A 622 20.81 28.56 -22.53
CA MET A 622 20.57 27.79 -21.32
C MET A 622 20.80 26.29 -21.56
N THR A 623 21.80 25.75 -20.90
CA THR A 623 22.20 24.33 -21.02
C THR A 623 21.36 23.45 -20.10
N TYR A 624 20.76 22.38 -20.67
CA TYR A 624 20.18 21.30 -19.86
C TYR A 624 21.33 20.42 -19.32
N SER A 625 21.34 20.17 -18.02
CA SER A 625 22.19 19.14 -17.43
C SER A 625 21.58 17.78 -17.80
N THR A 626 22.25 17.07 -18.70
CA THR A 626 22.00 15.65 -18.95
C THR A 626 22.58 14.84 -17.79
N THR A 627 21.80 14.56 -16.75
CA THR A 627 22.12 13.52 -15.76
C THR A 627 21.00 12.49 -15.72
#